data_846388c595b57ec5bb35dc40b41fd623
#
_entry.id   846388c595b57ec5bb35dc40b41fd623
#
_cell.length_a   1.000
_cell.length_b   1.000
_cell.length_c   1.000
_cell.angle_alpha   90.00
_cell.angle_beta   90.00
_cell.angle_gamma   90.00
#
_symmetry.space_group_name_H-M   'P 1'
#
loop_
_entity.id
_entity.type
_entity.pdbx_description
1 polymer ?
#
loop_
_entity_poly.entity_id
_entity_poly.type
_entity_poly.pdbx_seq_one_letter_code
_entity_poly.pdbx_strand_id
1 'polypeptide(L)'
;MAIKVFADGANLEGMLDMYENGNVQGFTTNPSLMKKGGVTDYRAFAKEVLAHITDVSVSFEVFADDVETMEVEAREIATWADNVYVKIPCVTTKGESTAELVRKLSADGIKVNVTTIFTPEQVDEMVVAVDAETPSIISLFAGRIADTGVDPIPFMTESVKKAAVKPNCEVLWASTRELINIYQAEACGCQIITVPNSILAKRKNIGRDPYEVSLDTVRGFAKDIAALGFHILP
;
A
#
# COMPACT_ATOMS: atom_id res chain seq x y z
N MET A 1 -8.83 16.74 4.98
CA MET A 1 -8.64 15.64 5.95
C MET A 1 -7.19 15.20 5.84
N ALA A 2 -6.48 14.96 6.92
CA ALA A 2 -5.10 14.45 6.84
C ALA A 2 -5.10 13.06 6.21
N ILE A 3 -4.12 12.77 5.34
CA ILE A 3 -3.99 11.48 4.68
C ILE A 3 -3.76 10.36 5.72
N LYS A 4 -4.43 9.22 5.56
CA LYS A 4 -4.15 8.02 6.35
C LYS A 4 -2.87 7.36 5.86
N VAL A 5 -1.94 7.10 6.75
CA VAL A 5 -0.70 6.40 6.43
C VAL A 5 -0.82 4.94 6.86
N PHE A 6 -0.74 4.04 5.89
CA PHE A 6 -0.68 2.60 6.13
C PHE A 6 0.77 2.12 6.06
N ALA A 7 1.11 1.10 6.81
CA ALA A 7 2.38 0.40 6.64
C ALA A 7 2.24 -0.72 5.61
N ASP A 8 3.23 -0.82 4.71
CA ASP A 8 3.32 -1.87 3.71
C ASP A 8 4.37 -2.90 4.14
N GLY A 9 3.93 -4.04 4.66
CA GLY A 9 4.81 -5.06 5.19
C GLY A 9 4.09 -6.33 5.64
N ALA A 10 4.86 -7.40 5.81
CA ALA A 10 4.39 -8.70 6.29
C ALA A 10 5.38 -9.30 7.31
N ASN A 11 5.90 -8.47 8.21
CA ASN A 11 6.67 -8.89 9.37
C ASN A 11 5.86 -8.55 10.62
N LEU A 12 5.45 -9.56 11.38
CA LEU A 12 4.56 -9.41 12.52
C LEU A 12 5.08 -8.43 13.56
N GLU A 13 6.34 -8.60 13.99
CA GLU A 13 6.97 -7.74 15.01
C GLU A 13 6.96 -6.27 14.59
N GLY A 14 7.34 -5.99 13.32
CA GLY A 14 7.31 -4.64 12.79
C GLY A 14 5.89 -4.06 12.61
N MET A 15 4.89 -4.90 12.33
CA MET A 15 3.49 -4.48 12.27
C MET A 15 2.97 -4.10 13.66
N LEU A 16 3.26 -4.93 14.67
CA LEU A 16 2.86 -4.68 16.05
C LEU A 16 3.52 -3.42 16.62
N ASP A 17 4.83 -3.23 16.41
CA ASP A 17 5.55 -2.02 16.84
C ASP A 17 4.91 -0.75 16.25
N MET A 18 4.56 -0.76 14.95
CA MET A 18 3.90 0.38 14.32
C MET A 18 2.48 0.61 14.80
N TYR A 19 1.75 -0.45 15.09
CA TYR A 19 0.40 -0.39 15.62
C TYR A 19 0.37 0.18 17.04
N GLU A 20 1.18 -0.37 17.95
CA GLU A 20 1.27 0.06 19.35
C GLU A 20 1.75 1.50 19.51
N ASN A 21 2.69 1.94 18.66
CA ASN A 21 3.18 3.30 18.66
C ASN A 21 2.22 4.31 17.97
N GLY A 22 1.07 3.86 17.43
CA GLY A 22 0.08 4.72 16.77
C GLY A 22 0.58 5.43 15.51
N ASN A 23 1.63 4.90 14.89
CA ASN A 23 2.29 5.54 13.75
C ASN A 23 1.58 5.37 12.41
N VAL A 24 0.61 4.43 12.34
CA VAL A 24 -0.11 4.07 11.13
C VAL A 24 -1.60 3.82 11.42
N GLN A 25 -2.43 4.00 10.39
CA GLN A 25 -3.88 3.84 10.44
C GLN A 25 -4.38 2.62 9.65
N GLY A 26 -3.48 1.71 9.28
CA GLY A 26 -3.79 0.46 8.60
C GLY A 26 -2.56 -0.22 8.04
N PHE A 27 -2.79 -1.40 7.45
CA PHE A 27 -1.73 -2.24 6.91
C PHE A 27 -2.12 -2.79 5.54
N THR A 28 -1.15 -2.85 4.64
CA THR A 28 -1.25 -3.61 3.40
C THR A 28 -0.20 -4.71 3.39
N THR A 29 -0.59 -5.88 2.90
CA THR A 29 0.31 -6.99 2.64
C THR A 29 0.30 -7.32 1.14
N ASN A 30 1.27 -8.10 0.69
CA ASN A 30 1.28 -8.68 -0.64
C ASN A 30 2.22 -9.90 -0.68
N PRO A 31 2.11 -10.79 -1.71
CA PRO A 31 2.92 -12.01 -1.78
C PRO A 31 4.44 -11.76 -1.72
N SER A 32 4.92 -10.69 -2.34
CA SER A 32 6.36 -10.35 -2.34
C SER A 32 6.86 -9.95 -0.96
N LEU A 33 6.06 -9.22 -0.19
CA LEU A 33 6.38 -8.83 1.18
C LEU A 33 6.34 -10.03 2.12
N MET A 34 5.38 -10.93 1.95
CA MET A 34 5.30 -12.18 2.72
C MET A 34 6.52 -13.07 2.49
N LYS A 35 6.93 -13.26 1.23
CA LYS A 35 8.15 -13.97 0.89
C LYS A 35 9.36 -13.34 1.56
N LYS A 36 9.49 -12.02 1.51
CA LYS A 36 10.59 -11.26 2.15
C LYS A 36 10.53 -11.34 3.68
N GLY A 37 9.34 -11.36 4.26
CA GLY A 37 9.09 -11.49 5.70
C GLY A 37 9.24 -12.91 6.24
N GLY A 38 9.49 -13.92 5.38
CA GLY A 38 9.64 -15.32 5.77
C GLY A 38 8.34 -16.01 6.17
N VAL A 39 7.19 -15.48 5.73
CA VAL A 39 5.88 -16.09 5.97
C VAL A 39 5.78 -17.41 5.23
N THR A 40 5.59 -18.50 5.95
CA THR A 40 5.48 -19.87 5.41
C THR A 40 4.05 -20.41 5.46
N ASP A 41 3.21 -19.85 6.34
CA ASP A 41 1.78 -20.17 6.47
C ASP A 41 0.99 -18.86 6.52
N TYR A 42 0.25 -18.59 5.44
CA TYR A 42 -0.49 -17.35 5.27
C TYR A 42 -1.65 -17.20 6.24
N ARG A 43 -2.40 -18.29 6.45
CA ARG A 43 -3.56 -18.28 7.36
C ARG A 43 -3.12 -18.11 8.81
N ALA A 44 -2.06 -18.81 9.21
CA ALA A 44 -1.50 -18.67 10.56
C ALA A 44 -0.98 -17.24 10.80
N PHE A 45 -0.25 -16.66 9.82
CA PHE A 45 0.20 -15.28 9.88
C PHE A 45 -0.96 -14.29 10.01
N ALA A 46 -1.99 -14.42 9.14
CA ALA A 46 -3.14 -13.54 9.20
C ALA A 46 -3.88 -13.63 10.52
N LYS A 47 -4.09 -14.83 11.04
CA LYS A 47 -4.74 -15.07 12.33
C LYS A 47 -3.97 -14.39 13.49
N GLU A 48 -2.65 -14.48 13.48
CA GLU A 48 -1.80 -13.87 14.49
C GLU A 48 -1.83 -12.35 14.41
N VAL A 49 -1.73 -11.76 13.21
CA VAL A 49 -1.89 -10.32 12.99
C VAL A 49 -3.24 -9.83 13.49
N LEU A 50 -4.33 -10.48 13.11
CA LEU A 50 -5.70 -10.06 13.43
C LEU A 50 -6.08 -10.30 14.91
N ALA A 51 -5.36 -11.16 15.63
CA ALA A 51 -5.53 -11.31 17.08
C ALA A 51 -5.08 -10.07 17.86
N HIS A 52 -4.17 -9.27 17.29
CA HIS A 52 -3.61 -8.08 17.94
C HIS A 52 -4.08 -6.77 17.29
N ILE A 53 -4.26 -6.75 15.97
CA ILE A 53 -4.64 -5.55 15.20
C ILE A 53 -6.12 -5.66 14.84
N THR A 54 -6.98 -5.02 15.65
CA THR A 54 -8.43 -5.23 15.59
C THR A 54 -9.25 -4.03 15.13
N ASP A 55 -8.70 -2.81 15.20
CA ASP A 55 -9.43 -1.54 15.00
C ASP A 55 -8.96 -0.71 13.78
N VAL A 56 -7.87 -1.13 13.13
CA VAL A 56 -7.41 -0.53 11.88
C VAL A 56 -7.48 -1.55 10.75
N SER A 57 -7.66 -1.08 9.51
CA SER A 57 -7.81 -1.96 8.36
C SER A 57 -6.54 -2.74 8.05
N VAL A 58 -6.70 -4.03 7.73
CA VAL A 58 -5.61 -4.90 7.25
C VAL A 58 -6.03 -5.52 5.92
N SER A 59 -5.22 -5.34 4.88
CA SER A 59 -5.50 -5.90 3.56
C SER A 59 -4.72 -7.19 3.32
N PHE A 60 -5.43 -8.28 3.03
CA PHE A 60 -4.89 -9.59 2.65
C PHE A 60 -5.28 -9.94 1.22
N GLU A 61 -4.32 -10.41 0.42
CA GLU A 61 -4.47 -10.61 -1.02
C GLU A 61 -4.83 -12.06 -1.35
N VAL A 62 -5.73 -12.26 -2.34
CA VAL A 62 -5.99 -13.57 -2.96
C VAL A 62 -4.77 -14.04 -3.74
N PHE A 63 -4.60 -15.35 -3.90
CA PHE A 63 -3.43 -15.93 -4.59
C PHE A 63 -3.76 -16.57 -5.93
N ALA A 64 -5.02 -16.97 -6.14
CA ALA A 64 -5.45 -17.56 -7.39
C ALA A 64 -5.30 -16.60 -8.58
N ASP A 65 -5.19 -17.15 -9.78
CA ASP A 65 -5.12 -16.39 -11.05
C ASP A 65 -6.38 -16.59 -11.93
N ASP A 66 -7.30 -17.43 -11.50
CA ASP A 66 -8.63 -17.57 -12.11
C ASP A 66 -9.72 -17.00 -11.21
N VAL A 67 -10.73 -16.39 -11.84
CA VAL A 67 -11.78 -15.62 -11.15
C VAL A 67 -12.60 -16.48 -10.19
N GLU A 68 -12.90 -17.73 -10.56
CA GLU A 68 -13.70 -18.63 -9.74
C GLU A 68 -12.97 -18.98 -8.43
N THR A 69 -11.70 -19.31 -8.50
CA THR A 69 -10.90 -19.60 -7.30
C THR A 69 -10.62 -18.33 -6.50
N MET A 70 -10.38 -17.18 -7.15
CA MET A 70 -10.27 -15.88 -6.47
C MET A 70 -11.51 -15.57 -5.64
N GLU A 71 -12.71 -15.87 -6.12
CA GLU A 71 -13.95 -15.67 -5.37
C GLU A 71 -13.99 -16.51 -4.09
N VAL A 72 -13.62 -17.78 -4.18
CA VAL A 72 -13.58 -18.68 -3.02
C VAL A 72 -12.58 -18.19 -1.98
N GLU A 73 -11.37 -17.83 -2.43
CA GLU A 73 -10.33 -17.26 -1.54
C GLU A 73 -10.79 -15.94 -0.92
N ALA A 74 -11.40 -15.05 -1.69
CA ALA A 74 -11.86 -13.76 -1.22
C ALA A 74 -12.93 -13.90 -0.13
N ARG A 75 -13.88 -14.80 -0.32
CA ARG A 75 -14.93 -15.08 0.68
C ARG A 75 -14.36 -15.70 1.94
N GLU A 76 -13.37 -16.56 1.84
CA GLU A 76 -12.65 -17.11 2.99
C GLU A 76 -11.90 -16.02 3.75
N ILE A 77 -11.10 -15.19 3.05
CA ILE A 77 -10.33 -14.09 3.67
C ILE A 77 -11.26 -13.10 4.39
N ALA A 78 -12.41 -12.79 3.81
CA ALA A 78 -13.40 -11.89 4.39
C ALA A 78 -13.94 -12.37 5.75
N THR A 79 -13.87 -13.68 6.03
CA THR A 79 -14.33 -14.23 7.31
C THR A 79 -13.31 -14.13 8.44
N TRP A 80 -12.08 -13.71 8.17
CA TRP A 80 -11.00 -13.76 9.17
C TRP A 80 -11.16 -12.71 10.28
N ALA A 81 -11.65 -11.50 9.96
CA ALA A 81 -12.03 -10.49 10.93
C ALA A 81 -12.80 -9.32 10.26
N ASP A 82 -13.51 -8.52 11.06
CA ASP A 82 -14.32 -7.39 10.57
C ASP A 82 -13.47 -6.25 9.98
N ASN A 83 -12.20 -6.10 10.35
CA ASN A 83 -11.30 -5.07 9.86
C ASN A 83 -10.50 -5.50 8.61
N VAL A 84 -10.81 -6.67 8.03
CA VAL A 84 -10.16 -7.17 6.82
C VAL A 84 -10.71 -6.50 5.57
N TYR A 85 -9.80 -6.11 4.68
CA TYR A 85 -10.08 -5.78 3.29
C TYR A 85 -9.46 -6.85 2.40
N VAL A 86 -10.29 -7.48 1.56
CA VAL A 86 -9.81 -8.50 0.62
C VAL A 86 -9.13 -7.81 -0.55
N LYS A 87 -7.86 -8.08 -0.74
CA LYS A 87 -7.08 -7.47 -1.83
C LYS A 87 -7.16 -8.32 -3.07
N ILE A 88 -7.57 -7.71 -4.19
CA ILE A 88 -7.86 -8.38 -5.46
C ILE A 88 -7.16 -7.61 -6.59
N PRO A 89 -6.31 -8.24 -7.41
CA PRO A 89 -5.73 -7.59 -8.58
C PRO A 89 -6.82 -7.22 -9.59
N CYS A 90 -6.71 -6.07 -10.25
CA CYS A 90 -7.72 -5.60 -11.21
C CYS A 90 -7.79 -6.44 -12.50
N VAL A 91 -6.76 -7.23 -12.77
CA VAL A 91 -6.69 -8.17 -13.89
C VAL A 91 -5.95 -9.45 -13.48
N THR A 92 -6.26 -10.56 -14.19
CA THR A 92 -5.49 -11.80 -14.09
C THR A 92 -4.16 -11.70 -14.86
N THR A 93 -3.27 -12.70 -14.75
CA THR A 93 -2.03 -12.77 -15.55
C THR A 93 -2.29 -12.87 -17.07
N LYS A 94 -3.52 -13.22 -17.48
CA LYS A 94 -3.95 -13.25 -18.87
C LYS A 94 -4.55 -11.92 -19.35
N GLY A 95 -4.66 -10.90 -18.46
CA GLY A 95 -5.27 -9.62 -18.77
C GLY A 95 -6.81 -9.64 -18.70
N GLU A 96 -7.41 -10.67 -18.14
CA GLU A 96 -8.86 -10.75 -17.93
C GLU A 96 -9.24 -9.85 -16.73
N SER A 97 -10.25 -8.99 -16.92
CA SER A 97 -10.71 -8.08 -15.85
C SER A 97 -11.37 -8.84 -14.70
N THR A 98 -11.10 -8.41 -13.48
CA THR A 98 -11.75 -8.90 -12.26
C THR A 98 -12.93 -8.02 -11.81
N ALA A 99 -13.34 -7.04 -12.60
CA ALA A 99 -14.39 -6.08 -12.24
C ALA A 99 -15.71 -6.74 -11.84
N GLU A 100 -16.13 -7.79 -12.54
CA GLU A 100 -17.35 -8.53 -12.21
C GLU A 100 -17.24 -9.25 -10.86
N LEU A 101 -16.08 -9.81 -10.54
CA LEU A 101 -15.80 -10.38 -9.22
C LEU A 101 -15.86 -9.30 -8.12
N VAL A 102 -15.19 -8.16 -8.35
CA VAL A 102 -15.20 -7.01 -7.42
C VAL A 102 -16.63 -6.54 -7.18
N ARG A 103 -17.43 -6.40 -8.26
CA ARG A 103 -18.83 -5.99 -8.17
C ARG A 103 -19.66 -6.95 -7.31
N LYS A 104 -19.52 -8.25 -7.54
CA LYS A 104 -20.23 -9.29 -6.79
C LYS A 104 -19.86 -9.28 -5.31
N LEU A 105 -18.56 -9.27 -5.00
CA LEU A 105 -18.09 -9.30 -3.61
C LEU A 105 -18.48 -8.05 -2.84
N SER A 106 -18.33 -6.86 -3.43
CA SER A 106 -18.70 -5.61 -2.77
C SER A 106 -20.22 -5.48 -2.58
N ALA A 107 -21.04 -5.94 -3.54
CA ALA A 107 -22.49 -5.99 -3.40
C ALA A 107 -22.95 -6.95 -2.28
N ASP A 108 -22.17 -8.00 -2.00
CA ASP A 108 -22.38 -8.91 -0.88
C ASP A 108 -21.86 -8.34 0.47
N GLY A 109 -21.39 -7.08 0.51
CA GLY A 109 -20.88 -6.41 1.71
C GLY A 109 -19.43 -6.75 2.07
N ILE A 110 -18.69 -7.42 1.20
CA ILE A 110 -17.28 -7.72 1.42
C ILE A 110 -16.43 -6.50 1.07
N LYS A 111 -15.66 -6.02 2.05
CA LYS A 111 -14.72 -4.91 1.89
C LYS A 111 -13.57 -5.34 0.97
N VAL A 112 -13.38 -4.63 -0.14
CA VAL A 112 -12.35 -4.95 -1.13
C VAL A 112 -11.27 -3.87 -1.19
N ASN A 113 -10.04 -4.29 -1.48
CA ASN A 113 -8.93 -3.43 -1.85
C ASN A 113 -8.46 -3.83 -3.25
N VAL A 114 -9.02 -3.19 -4.29
CA VAL A 114 -8.67 -3.51 -5.67
C VAL A 114 -7.27 -2.97 -5.96
N THR A 115 -6.37 -3.84 -6.38
CA THR A 115 -4.94 -3.52 -6.51
C THR A 115 -4.42 -3.66 -7.94
N THR A 116 -3.16 -3.31 -8.16
CA THR A 116 -2.47 -3.35 -9.46
C THR A 116 -3.10 -2.42 -10.51
N ILE A 117 -3.66 -1.29 -10.09
CA ILE A 117 -4.26 -0.30 -10.99
C ILE A 117 -3.18 0.67 -11.49
N PHE A 118 -3.08 0.82 -12.83
CA PHE A 118 -2.05 1.62 -13.50
C PHE A 118 -2.60 2.57 -14.55
N THR A 119 -3.83 2.35 -15.05
CA THR A 119 -4.40 3.15 -16.16
C THR A 119 -5.72 3.81 -15.79
N PRO A 120 -6.07 4.93 -16.46
CA PRO A 120 -7.35 5.59 -16.25
C PRO A 120 -8.57 4.69 -16.53
N GLU A 121 -8.47 3.78 -17.50
CA GLU A 121 -9.53 2.84 -17.87
C GLU A 121 -9.77 1.81 -16.75
N GLN A 122 -8.68 1.31 -16.14
CA GLN A 122 -8.78 0.42 -14.96
C GLN A 122 -9.43 1.15 -13.78
N VAL A 123 -9.12 2.43 -13.57
CA VAL A 123 -9.78 3.24 -12.52
C VAL A 123 -11.27 3.34 -12.80
N ASP A 124 -11.67 3.70 -14.03
CA ASP A 124 -13.07 3.85 -14.41
C ASP A 124 -13.84 2.54 -14.20
N GLU A 125 -13.27 1.43 -14.65
CA GLU A 125 -13.87 0.11 -14.51
C GLU A 125 -14.06 -0.29 -13.04
N MET A 126 -13.03 -0.11 -12.20
CA MET A 126 -13.10 -0.51 -10.79
C MET A 126 -13.98 0.42 -9.95
N VAL A 127 -14.01 1.72 -10.24
CA VAL A 127 -14.94 2.66 -9.58
C VAL A 127 -16.39 2.31 -9.89
N VAL A 128 -16.69 1.87 -11.12
CA VAL A 128 -18.02 1.38 -11.48
C VAL A 128 -18.35 0.08 -10.77
N ALA A 129 -17.37 -0.82 -10.64
CA ALA A 129 -17.55 -2.15 -10.06
C ALA A 129 -17.84 -2.14 -8.55
N VAL A 130 -17.15 -1.30 -7.75
CA VAL A 130 -17.36 -1.26 -6.30
C VAL A 130 -18.75 -0.76 -5.94
N ASP A 131 -19.36 -1.35 -4.92
CA ASP A 131 -20.63 -0.92 -4.38
C ASP A 131 -20.49 0.42 -3.62
N ALA A 132 -21.53 1.28 -3.65
CA ALA A 132 -21.48 2.60 -3.02
C ALA A 132 -21.58 2.55 -1.49
N GLU A 133 -22.24 1.52 -0.94
CA GLU A 133 -22.50 1.38 0.50
C GLU A 133 -21.38 0.57 1.19
N THR A 134 -20.67 -0.28 0.46
CA THR A 134 -19.61 -1.12 1.01
C THR A 134 -18.26 -0.42 0.98
N PRO A 135 -17.56 -0.29 2.13
CA PRO A 135 -16.23 0.29 2.16
C PRO A 135 -15.26 -0.42 1.21
N SER A 136 -14.62 0.35 0.35
CA SER A 136 -13.68 -0.16 -0.65
C SER A 136 -12.45 0.72 -0.78
N ILE A 137 -11.36 0.14 -1.22
CA ILE A 137 -10.10 0.82 -1.53
C ILE A 137 -9.75 0.50 -2.97
N ILE A 138 -9.31 1.49 -3.73
CA ILE A 138 -8.65 1.29 -5.02
C ILE A 138 -7.18 1.70 -4.88
N SER A 139 -6.27 0.76 -5.09
CA SER A 139 -4.84 0.91 -4.89
C SER A 139 -4.12 1.15 -6.22
N LEU A 140 -3.69 2.40 -6.43
CA LEU A 140 -3.03 2.87 -7.65
C LEU A 140 -1.51 2.83 -7.46
N PHE A 141 -0.80 2.22 -8.41
CA PHE A 141 0.64 1.96 -8.29
C PHE A 141 1.50 3.13 -8.74
N ALA A 142 1.28 4.30 -8.14
CA ALA A 142 1.95 5.55 -8.46
C ALA A 142 3.48 5.43 -8.52
N GLY A 143 4.10 4.72 -7.58
CA GLY A 143 5.56 4.54 -7.58
C GLY A 143 6.06 3.72 -8.77
N ARG A 144 5.35 2.67 -9.19
CA ARG A 144 5.71 1.91 -10.40
C ARG A 144 5.46 2.70 -11.69
N ILE A 145 4.46 3.57 -11.73
CA ILE A 145 4.27 4.53 -12.83
C ILE A 145 5.48 5.46 -12.88
N ALA A 146 5.90 6.02 -11.74
CA ALA A 146 7.09 6.87 -11.68
C ALA A 146 8.38 6.14 -12.11
N ASP A 147 8.52 4.84 -11.84
CA ASP A 147 9.64 4.02 -12.29
C ASP A 147 9.73 3.93 -13.84
N THR A 148 8.64 4.23 -14.57
CA THR A 148 8.65 4.33 -16.04
C THR A 148 9.03 5.72 -16.56
N GLY A 149 9.36 6.67 -15.68
CA GLY A 149 9.66 8.06 -16.03
C GLY A 149 8.44 8.94 -16.24
N VAL A 150 7.25 8.47 -15.88
CA VAL A 150 6.00 9.22 -15.98
C VAL A 150 5.64 9.82 -14.61
N ASP A 151 5.32 11.13 -14.59
CA ASP A 151 4.81 11.80 -13.38
C ASP A 151 3.44 11.21 -12.98
N PRO A 152 3.32 10.58 -11.81
CA PRO A 152 2.05 9.99 -11.38
C PRO A 152 1.04 11.01 -10.87
N ILE A 153 1.42 12.25 -10.57
CA ILE A 153 0.57 13.26 -9.93
C ILE A 153 -0.71 13.54 -10.73
N PRO A 154 -0.67 13.77 -12.07
CA PRO A 154 -1.88 13.99 -12.85
C PRO A 154 -2.85 12.80 -12.81
N PHE A 155 -2.30 11.58 -12.95
CA PHE A 155 -3.08 10.34 -12.87
C PHE A 155 -3.75 10.16 -11.50
N MET A 156 -3.01 10.34 -10.42
CA MET A 156 -3.54 10.23 -9.05
C MET A 156 -4.63 11.25 -8.77
N THR A 157 -4.39 12.52 -9.15
CA THR A 157 -5.35 13.62 -8.96
C THR A 157 -6.67 13.37 -9.69
N GLU A 158 -6.61 12.90 -10.93
CA GLU A 158 -7.79 12.59 -11.71
C GLU A 158 -8.53 11.37 -11.17
N SER A 159 -7.81 10.35 -10.75
CA SER A 159 -8.37 9.14 -10.14
C SER A 159 -9.15 9.43 -8.85
N VAL A 160 -8.63 10.33 -8.01
CA VAL A 160 -9.35 10.79 -6.81
C VAL A 160 -10.70 11.43 -7.16
N LYS A 161 -10.73 12.29 -8.21
CA LYS A 161 -11.98 12.91 -8.66
C LYS A 161 -12.98 11.86 -9.17
N LYS A 162 -12.49 10.88 -9.94
CA LYS A 162 -13.33 9.79 -10.46
C LYS A 162 -13.91 8.93 -9.32
N ALA A 163 -13.11 8.59 -8.32
CA ALA A 163 -13.55 7.77 -7.19
C ALA A 163 -14.55 8.52 -6.28
N ALA A 164 -14.55 9.85 -6.27
CA ALA A 164 -15.40 10.66 -5.41
C ALA A 164 -16.91 10.47 -5.64
N VAL A 165 -17.33 9.83 -6.75
CA VAL A 165 -18.74 9.47 -7.01
C VAL A 165 -19.22 8.32 -6.13
N LYS A 166 -18.31 7.61 -5.48
CA LYS A 166 -18.58 6.51 -4.53
C LYS A 166 -18.13 6.94 -3.13
N PRO A 167 -19.04 7.31 -2.22
CA PRO A 167 -18.70 7.93 -0.93
C PRO A 167 -17.83 7.03 -0.03
N ASN A 168 -17.95 5.71 -0.16
CA ASN A 168 -17.22 4.73 0.63
C ASN A 168 -16.01 4.12 -0.12
N CYS A 169 -15.62 4.68 -1.28
CA CYS A 169 -14.43 4.26 -2.03
C CYS A 169 -13.26 5.22 -1.77
N GLU A 170 -12.18 4.69 -1.20
CA GLU A 170 -10.97 5.45 -0.91
C GLU A 170 -9.86 5.14 -1.92
N VAL A 171 -9.20 6.20 -2.40
CA VAL A 171 -8.02 6.07 -3.27
C VAL A 171 -6.77 5.91 -2.42
N LEU A 172 -6.00 4.85 -2.69
CA LEU A 172 -4.75 4.55 -2.04
C LEU A 172 -3.58 4.72 -3.01
N TRP A 173 -2.61 5.56 -2.62
CA TRP A 173 -1.31 5.65 -3.26
C TRP A 173 -0.46 4.45 -2.87
N ALA A 174 -0.19 3.56 -3.80
CA ALA A 174 0.61 2.36 -3.59
C ALA A 174 2.00 2.46 -4.22
N SER A 175 2.87 1.51 -3.83
CA SER A 175 4.22 1.40 -4.40
C SER A 175 5.11 2.60 -4.10
N THR A 176 5.04 3.13 -2.88
CA THR A 176 5.79 4.31 -2.42
C THR A 176 7.29 4.12 -2.54
N ARG A 177 7.99 5.13 -3.09
CA ARG A 177 9.44 5.13 -3.36
C ARG A 177 10.22 6.04 -2.41
N GLU A 178 9.60 7.16 -2.02
CA GLU A 178 10.25 8.21 -1.24
C GLU A 178 9.32 8.76 -0.16
N LEU A 179 9.92 9.34 0.88
CA LEU A 179 9.15 9.97 1.96
C LEU A 179 8.26 11.13 1.47
N ILE A 180 8.73 11.87 0.45
CA ILE A 180 7.98 12.98 -0.14
C ILE A 180 6.65 12.54 -0.75
N ASN A 181 6.52 11.26 -1.13
CA ASN A 181 5.27 10.75 -1.71
C ASN A 181 4.08 10.87 -0.75
N ILE A 182 4.31 10.91 0.58
CA ILE A 182 3.25 11.15 1.56
C ILE A 182 2.60 12.51 1.32
N TYR A 183 3.40 13.55 1.13
CA TYR A 183 2.92 14.91 0.85
C TYR A 183 2.33 15.05 -0.55
N GLN A 184 2.90 14.34 -1.52
CA GLN A 184 2.37 14.31 -2.89
C GLN A 184 1.00 13.63 -2.94
N ALA A 185 0.84 12.49 -2.27
CA ALA A 185 -0.44 11.78 -2.18
C ALA A 185 -1.52 12.64 -1.49
N GLU A 186 -1.15 13.32 -0.39
CA GLU A 186 -2.05 14.26 0.29
C GLU A 186 -2.45 15.43 -0.62
N ALA A 187 -1.50 16.01 -1.35
CA ALA A 187 -1.76 17.10 -2.30
C ALA A 187 -2.65 16.67 -3.47
N CYS A 188 -2.58 15.41 -3.92
CA CYS A 188 -3.49 14.83 -4.91
C CYS A 188 -4.91 14.60 -4.36
N GLY A 189 -5.10 14.66 -3.04
CA GLY A 189 -6.38 14.36 -2.38
C GLY A 189 -6.59 12.88 -2.10
N CYS A 190 -5.55 12.03 -2.18
CA CYS A 190 -5.65 10.62 -1.80
C CYS A 190 -6.05 10.49 -0.33
N GLN A 191 -6.92 9.56 -0.03
CA GLN A 191 -7.35 9.28 1.33
C GLN A 191 -6.32 8.44 2.09
N ILE A 192 -5.59 7.60 1.37
CA ILE A 192 -4.63 6.64 1.95
C ILE A 192 -3.32 6.67 1.14
N ILE A 193 -2.20 6.45 1.84
CA ILE A 193 -0.92 6.07 1.26
C ILE A 193 -0.36 4.86 2.01
N THR A 194 0.10 3.82 1.30
CA THR A 194 0.81 2.71 1.94
C THR A 194 2.31 2.83 1.73
N VAL A 195 3.08 2.72 2.82
CA VAL A 195 4.49 3.10 2.86
C VAL A 195 5.32 1.97 3.48
N PRO A 196 6.38 1.50 2.81
CA PRO A 196 7.30 0.53 3.39
C PRO A 196 7.97 1.04 4.67
N ASN A 197 8.21 0.14 5.65
CA ASN A 197 8.82 0.47 6.93
C ASN A 197 10.16 1.21 6.79
N SER A 198 10.98 0.86 5.79
CA SER A 198 12.26 1.51 5.51
C SER A 198 12.12 3.00 5.11
N ILE A 199 10.97 3.37 4.52
CA ILE A 199 10.65 4.76 4.18
C ILE A 199 10.04 5.46 5.40
N LEU A 200 9.13 4.78 6.13
CA LEU A 200 8.55 5.32 7.38
C LEU A 200 9.63 5.67 8.40
N ALA A 201 10.68 4.86 8.52
CA ALA A 201 11.82 5.14 9.39
C ALA A 201 12.55 6.46 9.06
N LYS A 202 12.39 7.00 7.85
CA LYS A 202 12.95 8.31 7.45
C LYS A 202 12.13 9.49 7.97
N ARG A 203 10.95 9.29 8.56
CA ARG A 203 10.11 10.38 9.12
C ARG A 203 10.85 11.26 10.13
N LYS A 204 11.81 10.68 10.87
CA LYS A 204 12.69 11.43 11.78
C LYS A 204 13.49 12.54 11.11
N ASN A 205 13.62 12.52 9.79
CA ASN A 205 14.33 13.55 9.02
C ASN A 205 13.42 14.70 8.56
N ILE A 206 12.10 14.61 8.79
CA ILE A 206 11.17 15.67 8.39
C ILE A 206 11.52 16.97 9.12
N GLY A 207 11.67 18.05 8.36
CA GLY A 207 11.98 19.38 8.91
C GLY A 207 13.43 19.59 9.32
N ARG A 208 14.33 18.65 9.06
CA ARG A 208 15.77 18.86 9.29
C ARG A 208 16.30 19.98 8.39
N ASP A 209 17.17 20.82 8.97
CA ASP A 209 17.88 21.85 8.22
C ASP A 209 18.76 21.23 7.12
N PRO A 210 18.66 21.68 5.85
CA PRO A 210 19.46 21.14 4.75
C PRO A 210 20.98 21.27 4.95
N TYR A 211 21.44 22.31 5.67
CA TYR A 211 22.85 22.48 5.98
C TYR A 211 23.34 21.40 6.95
N GLU A 212 22.57 21.07 7.98
CA GLU A 212 22.88 19.97 8.88
C GLU A 212 22.90 18.61 8.17
N VAL A 213 21.99 18.39 7.20
CA VAL A 213 22.01 17.19 6.36
C VAL A 213 23.27 17.14 5.50
N SER A 214 23.73 18.28 4.97
CA SER A 214 25.00 18.38 4.24
C SER A 214 26.18 18.02 5.13
N LEU A 215 26.27 18.57 6.34
CA LEU A 215 27.33 18.25 7.30
C LEU A 215 27.36 16.75 7.66
N ASP A 216 26.22 16.15 7.91
CA ASP A 216 26.12 14.72 8.21
C ASP A 216 26.61 13.87 7.02
N THR A 217 26.31 14.30 5.79
CA THR A 217 26.79 13.61 4.59
C THR A 217 28.33 13.68 4.48
N VAL A 218 28.92 14.86 4.70
CA VAL A 218 30.39 15.03 4.72
C VAL A 218 31.04 14.20 5.83
N ARG A 219 30.46 14.19 7.02
CA ARG A 219 30.93 13.35 8.14
C ARG A 219 30.86 11.87 7.82
N GLY A 220 29.80 11.44 7.13
CA GLY A 220 29.64 10.05 6.64
C GLY A 220 30.76 9.69 5.67
N PHE A 221 31.00 10.51 4.65
CA PHE A 221 32.08 10.28 3.68
C PHE A 221 33.47 10.24 4.34
N ALA A 222 33.73 11.15 5.28
CA ALA A 222 35.01 11.13 6.01
C ALA A 222 35.22 9.83 6.81
N LYS A 223 34.16 9.32 7.43
CA LYS A 223 34.19 8.02 8.13
C LYS A 223 34.46 6.87 7.18
N ASP A 224 33.81 6.85 6.00
CA ASP A 224 33.97 5.80 5.01
C ASP A 224 35.39 5.83 4.41
N ILE A 225 35.96 7.01 4.12
CA ILE A 225 37.34 7.18 3.66
C ILE A 225 38.33 6.65 4.70
N ALA A 226 38.13 6.99 5.98
CA ALA A 226 38.98 6.50 7.05
C ALA A 226 38.94 4.98 7.18
N ALA A 227 37.76 4.36 6.99
CA ALA A 227 37.59 2.91 7.03
C ALA A 227 38.24 2.21 5.82
N LEU A 228 38.25 2.85 4.64
CA LEU A 228 38.89 2.31 3.42
C LEU A 228 40.42 2.39 3.48
N GLY A 229 41.00 3.31 4.26
CA GLY A 229 42.45 3.49 4.35
C GLY A 229 43.11 4.00 3.06
N PHE A 230 42.32 4.59 2.17
CA PHE A 230 42.85 5.14 0.90
C PHE A 230 43.49 6.50 1.10
N HIS A 231 44.62 6.71 0.42
CA HIS A 231 45.31 7.99 0.34
C HIS A 231 45.45 8.41 -1.14
N ILE A 232 45.18 9.67 -1.45
CA ILE A 232 45.40 10.23 -2.78
C ILE A 232 46.83 10.76 -2.92
N LEU A 233 47.33 11.32 -1.82
CA LEU A 233 48.70 11.83 -1.75
C LEU A 233 49.58 10.80 -1.07
N PRO A 234 50.84 10.63 -1.51
CA PRO A 234 51.78 9.72 -0.87
C PRO A 234 52.15 10.11 0.54
#